data_6e72b51c088f8263101bebc4ab8c2d7c
#
_entry.id   6e72b51c088f8263101bebc4ab8c2d7c
#
_cell.length_a   1.000
_cell.length_b   1.000
_cell.length_c   1.000
_cell.angle_alpha   90.00
_cell.angle_beta   90.00
_cell.angle_gamma   90.00
#
_symmetry.space_group_name_H-M   'P 1'
#
loop_
_entity.id
_entity.type
_entity.pdbx_description
1 polymer ?
#
loop_
_entity_poly.entity_id
_entity_poly.type
_entity_poly.pdbx_seq_one_letter_code
_entity_poly.pdbx_strand_id
1 'polypeptide(L)'
;MDPAIATGADEIASHAERELEALVAVSSPSGDLAGAEEAVAVCTALLPVDAQLQRLQCSTPGGAPDLLARVPGRGEKRLLLLGHIDTVIGHGAHRPLRREDERLYGPGTSDMKGGVVLALGLARVLAATPERFAELSVLLVTDEEWRIAPFGHVERFEGYDICLCFEAGERAPGGGEGVIVRRKAAGTLRVRATGRAAHSGSAPDEGRNALLALAHAALCIAGLHDPAGPEQLSVVPTVLRSGEALNVVPAAGELVFDMRADRLEAFDSVLAAVPTSRDGVALAPSLERSWPAMDTRAATSGLLERASARVGRPVVGMPRGGASDASHYAPFIPITIDGLGPRGGGAHTPQEFVWAPSLRERAEVALAVALEALENGAP
;
A
#
# COMPACT_ATOMS: atom_id res chain seq x y z
N MET A 1 29.14 -6.00 9.52
CA MET A 1 27.92 -5.30 10.02
C MET A 1 28.35 -4.17 10.93
N ASP A 2 27.77 -2.99 10.75
CA ASP A 2 27.97 -1.82 11.60
C ASP A 2 27.44 -2.11 13.04
N PRO A 3 28.24 -1.90 14.09
CA PRO A 3 27.82 -2.18 15.48
C PRO A 3 26.58 -1.41 15.92
N ALA A 4 26.39 -0.18 15.46
CA ALA A 4 25.21 0.62 15.80
C ALA A 4 23.95 0.02 15.20
N ILE A 5 24.01 -0.50 13.96
CA ILE A 5 22.91 -1.20 13.31
C ILE A 5 22.60 -2.50 14.05
N ALA A 6 23.62 -3.29 14.42
CA ALA A 6 23.41 -4.53 15.15
C ALA A 6 22.71 -4.28 16.49
N THR A 7 23.17 -3.30 17.27
CA THR A 7 22.58 -2.94 18.57
C THR A 7 21.13 -2.46 18.42
N GLY A 8 20.86 -1.54 17.48
CA GLY A 8 19.51 -1.03 17.26
C GLY A 8 18.57 -2.12 16.75
N ALA A 9 19.03 -3.02 15.88
CA ALA A 9 18.23 -4.14 15.40
C ALA A 9 17.92 -5.15 16.50
N ASP A 10 18.86 -5.42 17.42
CA ASP A 10 18.63 -6.27 18.59
C ASP A 10 17.60 -5.64 19.54
N GLU A 11 17.67 -4.34 19.75
CA GLU A 11 16.66 -3.60 20.52
C GLU A 11 15.27 -3.73 19.90
N ILE A 12 15.12 -3.44 18.60
CA ILE A 12 13.85 -3.59 17.89
C ILE A 12 13.34 -5.03 17.97
N ALA A 13 14.18 -6.00 17.64
CA ALA A 13 13.81 -7.41 17.60
C ALA A 13 13.39 -7.96 18.97
N SER A 14 13.99 -7.48 20.07
CA SER A 14 13.66 -7.92 21.43
C SER A 14 12.21 -7.61 21.85
N HIS A 15 11.56 -6.67 21.18
CA HIS A 15 10.18 -6.25 21.43
C HIS A 15 9.22 -6.64 20.33
N ALA A 16 9.71 -6.80 19.10
CA ALA A 16 8.90 -6.86 17.87
C ALA A 16 7.82 -7.95 17.90
N GLU A 17 8.11 -9.16 18.38
CA GLU A 17 7.10 -10.25 18.43
C GLU A 17 5.96 -9.93 19.39
N ARG A 18 6.27 -9.41 20.58
CA ARG A 18 5.26 -9.02 21.58
C ARG A 18 4.42 -7.81 21.11
N GLU A 19 5.06 -6.85 20.45
CA GLU A 19 4.37 -5.68 19.89
C GLU A 19 3.48 -6.08 18.71
N LEU A 20 3.93 -7.03 17.88
CA LEU A 20 3.11 -7.61 16.81
C LEU A 20 1.92 -8.39 17.36
N GLU A 21 2.13 -9.17 18.44
CA GLU A 21 1.04 -9.88 19.14
C GLU A 21 -0.04 -8.89 19.63
N ALA A 22 0.37 -7.78 20.24
CA ALA A 22 -0.54 -6.74 20.71
C ALA A 22 -1.33 -6.11 19.56
N LEU A 23 -0.69 -5.80 18.41
CA LEU A 23 -1.37 -5.25 17.25
C LEU A 23 -2.28 -6.26 16.55
N VAL A 24 -1.86 -7.51 16.44
CA VAL A 24 -2.68 -8.58 15.83
C VAL A 24 -3.84 -8.97 16.73
N ALA A 25 -3.76 -8.79 18.05
CA ALA A 25 -4.89 -9.00 18.96
C ALA A 25 -6.08 -8.09 18.61
N VAL A 26 -5.81 -6.91 18.06
CA VAL A 26 -6.84 -5.97 17.59
C VAL A 26 -7.33 -6.38 16.20
N SER A 27 -8.64 -6.62 16.07
CA SER A 27 -9.30 -6.77 14.77
C SER A 27 -9.62 -5.40 14.20
N SER A 28 -8.91 -5.00 13.15
CA SER A 28 -9.05 -3.69 12.47
C SER A 28 -9.35 -3.83 10.98
N PRO A 29 -10.50 -4.46 10.61
CA PRO A 29 -10.85 -4.53 9.20
C PRO A 29 -11.11 -3.13 8.64
N SER A 30 -10.73 -2.92 7.38
CA SER A 30 -10.92 -1.64 6.70
C SER A 30 -12.35 -1.12 6.86
N GLY A 31 -12.49 0.15 7.25
CA GLY A 31 -13.78 0.80 7.50
C GLY A 31 -14.39 0.56 8.88
N ASP A 32 -13.81 -0.29 9.72
CA ASP A 32 -14.26 -0.44 11.11
C ASP A 32 -13.63 0.61 12.01
N LEU A 33 -14.45 1.55 12.48
CA LEU A 33 -13.99 2.68 13.28
C LEU A 33 -13.44 2.24 14.65
N ALA A 34 -14.09 1.28 15.28
CA ALA A 34 -13.72 0.85 16.63
C ALA A 34 -12.38 0.11 16.63
N GLY A 35 -12.19 -0.84 15.71
CA GLY A 35 -10.95 -1.58 15.56
C GLY A 35 -9.79 -0.69 15.11
N ALA A 36 -10.04 0.30 14.24
CA ALA A 36 -9.03 1.26 13.85
C ALA A 36 -8.58 2.13 15.03
N GLU A 37 -9.51 2.64 15.87
CA GLU A 37 -9.19 3.43 17.07
C GLU A 37 -8.41 2.60 18.10
N GLU A 38 -8.76 1.34 18.29
CA GLU A 38 -8.05 0.44 19.18
C GLU A 38 -6.61 0.16 18.66
N ALA A 39 -6.44 -0.09 17.34
CA ALA A 39 -5.13 -0.27 16.74
C ALA A 39 -4.26 1.00 16.85
N VAL A 40 -4.86 2.20 16.64
CA VAL A 40 -4.19 3.48 16.85
C VAL A 40 -3.75 3.65 18.31
N ALA A 41 -4.56 3.24 19.27
CA ALA A 41 -4.20 3.31 20.69
C ALA A 41 -2.99 2.42 21.02
N VAL A 42 -2.93 1.19 20.46
CA VAL A 42 -1.75 0.32 20.59
C VAL A 42 -0.52 0.97 19.96
N CYS A 43 -0.62 1.46 18.72
CA CYS A 43 0.50 2.14 18.06
C CYS A 43 0.99 3.35 18.86
N THR A 44 0.06 4.14 19.40
CA THR A 44 0.38 5.33 20.22
C THR A 44 1.24 4.96 21.44
N ALA A 45 0.93 3.84 22.10
CA ALA A 45 1.69 3.37 23.26
C ALA A 45 3.11 2.86 22.89
N LEU A 46 3.35 2.59 21.62
CA LEU A 46 4.64 2.09 21.11
C LEU A 46 5.53 3.20 20.49
N LEU A 47 5.03 4.42 20.36
CA LEU A 47 5.77 5.57 19.85
C LEU A 47 6.81 6.09 20.85
N PRO A 48 7.83 6.85 20.40
CA PRO A 48 8.72 7.59 21.30
C PRO A 48 7.93 8.47 22.28
N VAL A 49 8.37 8.52 23.55
CA VAL A 49 7.63 9.22 24.64
C VAL A 49 7.43 10.71 24.33
N ASP A 50 8.42 11.36 23.69
CA ASP A 50 8.39 12.78 23.37
C ASP A 50 7.73 13.09 22.00
N ALA A 51 7.10 12.10 21.36
CA ALA A 51 6.45 12.31 20.09
C ALA A 51 5.21 13.20 20.22
N GLN A 52 5.12 14.21 19.37
CA GLN A 52 3.94 15.07 19.22
C GLN A 52 2.89 14.37 18.38
N LEU A 53 1.75 14.07 18.96
CA LEU A 53 0.69 13.31 18.31
C LEU A 53 -0.36 14.20 17.69
N GLN A 54 -0.82 13.84 16.50
CA GLN A 54 -1.94 14.48 15.82
C GLN A 54 -2.84 13.41 15.19
N ARG A 55 -4.15 13.56 15.33
CA ARG A 55 -5.14 12.77 14.61
C ARG A 55 -5.53 13.53 13.35
N LEU A 56 -5.33 12.92 12.20
CA LEU A 56 -5.63 13.50 10.88
C LEU A 56 -6.93 12.94 10.35
N GLN A 57 -7.70 13.77 9.65
CA GLN A 57 -8.88 13.25 8.97
C GLN A 57 -8.44 12.18 7.95
N CYS A 58 -9.06 11.00 8.01
CA CYS A 58 -8.87 9.92 7.06
C CYS A 58 -9.17 10.37 5.63
N SER A 59 -8.44 9.86 4.66
CA SER A 59 -8.69 10.15 3.24
C SER A 59 -10.06 9.65 2.79
N THR A 60 -10.51 8.51 3.28
CA THR A 60 -11.85 8.00 3.06
C THR A 60 -12.86 8.74 3.94
N PRO A 61 -13.88 9.40 3.37
CA PRO A 61 -14.91 10.09 4.14
C PRO A 61 -15.59 9.18 5.16
N GLY A 62 -15.63 9.61 6.42
CA GLY A 62 -16.22 8.84 7.53
C GLY A 62 -15.35 7.72 8.08
N GLY A 63 -14.13 7.55 7.58
CA GLY A 63 -13.12 6.64 8.15
C GLY A 63 -12.58 7.13 9.49
N ALA A 64 -11.94 6.23 10.25
CA ALA A 64 -11.27 6.57 11.50
C ALA A 64 -10.09 7.52 11.22
N PRO A 65 -9.84 8.53 12.08
CA PRO A 65 -8.71 9.43 11.88
C PRO A 65 -7.36 8.70 11.89
N ASP A 66 -6.49 9.07 10.96
CA ASP A 66 -5.11 8.59 10.86
C ASP A 66 -4.25 9.13 12.01
N LEU A 67 -3.15 8.43 12.31
CA LEU A 67 -2.20 8.84 13.36
C LEU A 67 -0.93 9.42 12.72
N LEU A 68 -0.63 10.65 13.06
CA LEU A 68 0.65 11.29 12.78
C LEU A 68 1.39 11.56 14.10
N ALA A 69 2.61 11.04 14.20
CA ALA A 69 3.52 11.34 15.30
C ALA A 69 4.75 12.06 14.75
N ARG A 70 5.20 13.14 15.43
CA ARG A 70 6.39 13.90 15.06
C ARG A 70 7.35 13.96 16.22
N VAL A 71 8.62 13.69 15.95
CA VAL A 71 9.74 13.87 16.87
C VAL A 71 10.65 14.97 16.30
N PRO A 72 10.76 16.13 16.94
CA PRO A 72 11.66 17.19 16.49
C PRO A 72 13.11 16.78 16.72
N GLY A 73 13.99 17.10 15.78
CA GLY A 73 15.41 16.88 15.87
C GLY A 73 16.23 18.15 15.72
N ARG A 74 17.55 17.99 15.53
CA ARG A 74 18.52 19.09 15.37
C ARG A 74 19.43 18.91 14.16
N GLY A 75 19.20 17.85 13.35
CA GLY A 75 19.87 17.61 12.07
C GLY A 75 19.26 18.41 10.95
N GLU A 76 19.51 18.01 9.71
CA GLU A 76 19.12 18.77 8.52
C GLU A 76 17.94 18.15 7.78
N LYS A 77 17.83 16.80 7.75
CA LYS A 77 16.87 16.08 6.90
C LYS A 77 15.59 15.68 7.65
N ARG A 78 14.50 15.68 6.91
CA ARG A 78 13.19 15.21 7.39
C ARG A 78 12.89 13.81 6.87
N LEU A 79 12.54 12.93 7.79
CA LEU A 79 12.25 11.52 7.52
C LEU A 79 10.80 11.20 7.82
N LEU A 80 10.10 10.61 6.85
CA LEU A 80 8.77 10.02 7.00
C LEU A 80 8.87 8.49 7.08
N LEU A 81 8.32 7.89 8.13
CA LEU A 81 8.03 6.46 8.23
C LEU A 81 6.54 6.26 7.97
N LEU A 82 6.19 5.38 7.04
CA LEU A 82 4.85 5.22 6.52
C LEU A 82 4.36 3.78 6.68
N GLY A 83 3.10 3.62 7.11
CA GLY A 83 2.43 2.34 7.19
C GLY A 83 0.93 2.47 7.33
N HIS A 84 0.22 1.33 7.23
CA HIS A 84 -1.21 1.24 7.49
C HIS A 84 -1.53 0.21 8.58
N ILE A 85 -2.67 0.37 9.23
CA ILE A 85 -3.11 -0.46 10.36
C ILE A 85 -4.41 -1.20 10.09
N ASP A 86 -5.08 -0.90 8.99
CA ASP A 86 -6.25 -1.65 8.54
C ASP A 86 -5.85 -2.96 7.86
N THR A 87 -6.79 -3.88 7.76
CA THR A 87 -6.61 -5.18 7.12
C THR A 87 -7.87 -5.56 6.33
N VAL A 88 -7.74 -6.41 5.31
CA VAL A 88 -8.90 -6.92 4.56
C VAL A 88 -9.67 -8.02 5.31
N ILE A 89 -9.15 -8.54 6.43
CA ILE A 89 -9.73 -9.66 7.16
C ILE A 89 -10.79 -9.17 8.12
N GLY A 90 -12.05 -9.51 7.85
CA GLY A 90 -13.19 -9.14 8.71
C GLY A 90 -13.17 -9.86 10.07
N HIS A 91 -13.88 -9.30 11.07
CA HIS A 91 -13.94 -9.78 12.45
C HIS A 91 -14.23 -11.29 12.60
N GLY A 92 -15.14 -11.83 11.79
CA GLY A 92 -15.51 -13.25 11.84
C GLY A 92 -14.38 -14.22 11.46
N ALA A 93 -13.43 -13.75 10.63
CA ALA A 93 -12.26 -14.50 10.20
C ALA A 93 -10.99 -14.14 10.97
N HIS A 94 -11.03 -13.09 11.78
CA HIS A 94 -9.90 -12.66 12.61
C HIS A 94 -9.47 -13.76 13.60
N ARG A 95 -8.18 -13.92 13.78
CA ARG A 95 -7.57 -14.85 14.73
C ARG A 95 -6.40 -14.17 15.43
N PRO A 96 -6.16 -14.46 16.73
CA PRO A 96 -4.99 -13.95 17.44
C PRO A 96 -3.69 -14.48 16.82
N LEU A 97 -2.58 -13.83 17.11
CA LEU A 97 -1.26 -14.26 16.69
C LEU A 97 -0.99 -15.70 17.14
N ARG A 98 -0.50 -16.53 16.25
CA ARG A 98 -0.17 -17.91 16.52
C ARG A 98 1.22 -18.22 15.98
N ARG A 99 2.09 -18.74 16.83
CA ARG A 99 3.42 -19.17 16.43
C ARG A 99 3.43 -20.66 16.07
N GLU A 100 4.00 -20.97 14.91
CA GLU A 100 4.35 -22.33 14.50
C GLU A 100 5.79 -22.30 13.98
N ASP A 101 6.69 -22.93 14.68
CA ASP A 101 8.12 -22.90 14.41
C ASP A 101 8.64 -21.44 14.26
N GLU A 102 9.14 -21.09 13.08
CA GLU A 102 9.64 -19.75 12.75
C GLU A 102 8.57 -18.84 12.12
N ARG A 103 7.31 -19.28 12.05
CA ARG A 103 6.23 -18.48 11.45
C ARG A 103 5.30 -17.93 12.54
N LEU A 104 4.96 -16.66 12.37
CA LEU A 104 3.98 -15.95 13.15
C LEU A 104 2.75 -15.70 12.27
N TYR A 105 1.68 -16.44 12.49
CA TYR A 105 0.43 -16.37 11.73
C TYR A 105 -0.53 -15.38 12.38
N GLY A 106 -1.19 -14.57 11.58
CA GLY A 106 -2.24 -13.68 12.01
C GLY A 106 -2.56 -12.61 10.97
N PRO A 107 -3.79 -12.04 11.00
CA PRO A 107 -4.19 -10.97 10.08
C PRO A 107 -3.32 -9.73 10.20
N GLY A 108 -2.81 -9.22 9.06
CA GLY A 108 -1.93 -8.06 9.02
C GLY A 108 -0.49 -8.35 9.44
N THR A 109 -0.10 -9.59 9.75
CA THR A 109 1.29 -9.88 10.12
C THR A 109 2.27 -9.49 9.03
N SER A 110 1.92 -9.74 7.76
CA SER A 110 2.69 -9.36 6.58
C SER A 110 2.24 -8.03 6.00
N ASP A 111 0.94 -7.75 6.04
CA ASP A 111 0.29 -6.61 5.39
C ASP A 111 -0.65 -5.86 6.36
N MET A 112 -0.15 -4.78 7.08
CA MET A 112 1.28 -4.56 7.27
C MET A 112 1.65 -4.28 8.73
N LYS A 113 0.89 -4.86 9.72
CA LYS A 113 1.13 -4.66 11.18
C LYS A 113 2.56 -5.06 11.59
N GLY A 114 3.14 -6.11 10.97
CA GLY A 114 4.54 -6.46 11.18
C GLY A 114 5.50 -5.37 10.73
N GLY A 115 5.21 -4.71 9.62
CA GLY A 115 5.94 -3.54 9.16
C GLY A 115 5.76 -2.33 10.08
N VAL A 116 4.55 -2.09 10.57
CA VAL A 116 4.26 -1.02 11.54
C VAL A 116 5.11 -1.18 12.80
N VAL A 117 5.22 -2.40 13.34
CA VAL A 117 6.07 -2.66 14.51
C VAL A 117 7.53 -2.31 14.24
N LEU A 118 8.06 -2.65 13.06
CA LEU A 118 9.42 -2.27 12.69
C LEU A 118 9.59 -0.75 12.52
N ALA A 119 8.60 -0.07 11.94
CA ALA A 119 8.60 1.39 11.81
C ALA A 119 8.61 2.09 13.18
N LEU A 120 7.78 1.64 14.12
CA LEU A 120 7.72 2.16 15.48
C LEU A 120 9.02 1.88 16.26
N GLY A 121 9.59 0.68 16.11
CA GLY A 121 10.88 0.33 16.67
C GLY A 121 12.00 1.20 16.11
N LEU A 122 12.06 1.41 14.81
CA LEU A 122 13.00 2.31 14.16
C LEU A 122 12.85 3.76 14.67
N ALA A 123 11.60 4.22 14.81
CA ALA A 123 11.33 5.56 15.35
C ALA A 123 11.91 5.73 16.76
N ARG A 124 11.77 4.72 17.65
CA ARG A 124 12.33 4.76 19.01
C ARG A 124 13.86 4.81 19.00
N VAL A 125 14.51 3.97 18.18
CA VAL A 125 15.97 3.95 18.06
C VAL A 125 16.52 5.27 17.52
N LEU A 126 15.90 5.84 16.48
CA LEU A 126 16.30 7.12 15.91
C LEU A 126 16.03 8.30 16.88
N ALA A 127 14.94 8.28 17.62
CA ALA A 127 14.61 9.33 18.60
C ALA A 127 15.68 9.49 19.69
N ALA A 128 16.46 8.45 19.97
CA ALA A 128 17.61 8.54 20.89
C ALA A 128 18.80 9.36 20.34
N THR A 129 18.81 9.69 19.03
CA THR A 129 19.87 10.45 18.35
C THR A 129 19.28 11.63 17.55
N PRO A 130 18.62 12.61 18.21
CA PRO A 130 17.90 13.70 17.53
C PRO A 130 18.79 14.65 16.72
N GLU A 131 20.10 14.58 16.86
CA GLU A 131 21.08 15.32 16.05
C GLU A 131 21.18 14.80 14.61
N ARG A 132 20.64 13.62 14.29
CA ARG A 132 20.74 13.01 12.96
C ARG A 132 19.65 13.48 11.99
N PHE A 133 18.54 14.04 12.47
CA PHE A 133 17.40 14.46 11.65
C PHE A 133 16.85 15.83 12.09
N ALA A 134 16.22 16.56 11.20
CA ALA A 134 15.48 17.78 11.54
C ALA A 134 14.10 17.45 12.11
N GLU A 135 13.41 16.48 11.51
CA GLU A 135 12.13 15.94 11.95
C GLU A 135 12.01 14.48 11.55
N LEU A 136 11.57 13.65 12.48
CA LEU A 136 11.16 12.27 12.25
C LEU A 136 9.65 12.20 12.41
N SER A 137 8.95 11.83 11.33
CA SER A 137 7.50 11.63 11.33
C SER A 137 7.13 10.17 11.13
N VAL A 138 6.10 9.72 11.83
CA VAL A 138 5.45 8.42 11.60
C VAL A 138 4.01 8.70 11.21
N LEU A 139 3.61 8.30 10.00
CA LEU A 139 2.23 8.35 9.54
C LEU A 139 1.68 6.94 9.44
N LEU A 140 0.62 6.65 10.20
CA LEU A 140 -0.12 5.40 10.15
C LEU A 140 -1.53 5.68 9.67
N VAL A 141 -1.88 5.15 8.51
CA VAL A 141 -3.20 5.33 7.90
C VAL A 141 -4.14 4.17 8.25
N THR A 142 -5.44 4.45 8.21
CA THR A 142 -6.50 3.53 8.64
C THR A 142 -7.34 3.00 7.49
N ASP A 143 -6.97 3.30 6.24
CA ASP A 143 -7.82 3.06 5.07
C ASP A 143 -7.06 2.62 3.80
N GLU A 144 -5.81 2.17 3.88
CA GLU A 144 -5.01 1.85 2.70
C GLU A 144 -5.69 0.80 1.82
N GLU A 145 -6.18 -0.27 2.41
CA GLU A 145 -6.70 -1.46 1.75
C GLU A 145 -8.01 -1.23 0.96
N TRP A 146 -8.79 -0.24 1.32
CA TRP A 146 -10.09 0.01 0.70
C TRP A 146 -10.31 1.43 0.19
N ARG A 147 -9.33 2.30 0.33
CA ARG A 147 -9.42 3.71 -0.08
C ARG A 147 -9.76 3.86 -1.53
N ILE A 148 -10.84 4.61 -1.79
CA ILE A 148 -11.27 5.02 -3.13
C ILE A 148 -11.15 6.52 -3.35
N ALA A 149 -10.99 7.29 -2.28
CA ALA A 149 -10.75 8.72 -2.33
C ALA A 149 -9.28 9.03 -2.67
N PRO A 150 -8.95 10.21 -3.20
CA PRO A 150 -7.57 10.66 -3.33
C PRO A 150 -6.86 10.66 -1.97
N PHE A 151 -5.57 10.32 -1.94
CA PHE A 151 -4.80 10.31 -0.71
C PHE A 151 -4.57 11.75 -0.20
N GLY A 152 -5.11 12.06 0.98
CA GLY A 152 -5.24 13.42 1.51
C GLY A 152 -4.01 13.97 2.23
N HIS A 153 -2.90 13.20 2.33
CA HIS A 153 -1.76 13.60 3.17
C HIS A 153 -0.49 13.98 2.39
N VAL A 154 -0.52 13.97 1.06
CA VAL A 154 0.67 14.20 0.22
C VAL A 154 1.28 15.56 0.49
N GLU A 155 0.50 16.64 0.39
CA GLU A 155 0.98 18.04 0.53
C GLU A 155 1.60 18.33 1.91
N ARG A 156 1.19 17.57 2.94
CA ARG A 156 1.68 17.72 4.31
C ARG A 156 3.17 17.41 4.45
N PHE A 157 3.71 16.58 3.55
CA PHE A 157 5.08 16.11 3.57
C PHE A 157 5.92 16.67 2.41
N GLU A 158 5.43 17.71 1.74
CA GLU A 158 6.25 18.49 0.83
C GLU A 158 7.47 19.05 1.56
N GLY A 159 8.65 18.88 0.96
CA GLY A 159 9.92 19.28 1.58
C GLY A 159 10.49 18.28 2.59
N TYR A 160 9.95 17.05 2.65
CA TYR A 160 10.65 15.92 3.26
C TYR A 160 11.70 15.35 2.30
N ASP A 161 12.77 14.81 2.87
CA ASP A 161 13.91 14.30 2.10
C ASP A 161 13.80 12.79 1.88
N ILE A 162 13.17 12.08 2.82
CA ILE A 162 13.18 10.62 2.91
C ILE A 162 11.78 10.12 3.28
N CYS A 163 11.30 9.12 2.53
CA CYS A 163 10.09 8.35 2.86
C CYS A 163 10.43 6.84 2.89
N LEU A 164 10.23 6.22 4.03
CA LEU A 164 10.43 4.79 4.24
C LEU A 164 9.09 4.14 4.56
N CYS A 165 8.62 3.26 3.66
CA CYS A 165 7.36 2.53 3.81
C CYS A 165 7.63 1.07 4.20
N PHE A 166 6.81 0.56 5.10
CA PHE A 166 7.06 -0.72 5.75
C PHE A 166 6.14 -1.84 5.28
N GLU A 167 5.74 -1.83 4.00
CA GLU A 167 5.12 -2.98 3.36
C GLU A 167 6.00 -4.24 3.47
N ALA A 168 5.40 -5.41 3.23
CA ALA A 168 6.12 -6.68 3.32
C ALA A 168 7.43 -6.67 2.54
N GLY A 169 8.50 -7.10 3.21
CA GLY A 169 9.81 -7.29 2.62
C GLY A 169 9.90 -8.60 1.83
N GLU A 170 10.96 -8.73 1.04
CA GLU A 170 11.21 -9.95 0.26
C GLU A 170 12.70 -10.28 0.14
N ARG A 171 13.02 -11.47 -0.34
CA ARG A 171 14.37 -11.82 -0.73
C ARG A 171 14.62 -11.43 -2.18
N ALA A 172 15.80 -10.83 -2.43
CA ALA A 172 16.22 -10.55 -3.79
C ALA A 172 16.59 -11.85 -4.53
N PRO A 173 16.34 -11.95 -5.86
CA PRO A 173 16.86 -13.02 -6.68
C PRO A 173 18.40 -13.12 -6.55
N GLY A 174 18.91 -14.34 -6.34
CA GLY A 174 20.34 -14.56 -6.11
C GLY A 174 20.80 -14.36 -4.65
N GLY A 175 19.86 -14.05 -3.73
CA GLY A 175 20.13 -13.83 -2.31
C GLY A 175 20.21 -12.35 -1.94
N GLY A 176 20.22 -12.06 -0.64
CA GLY A 176 20.17 -10.70 -0.12
C GLY A 176 18.78 -10.23 0.23
N GLU A 177 18.68 -8.97 0.66
CA GLU A 177 17.45 -8.35 1.10
C GLU A 177 16.88 -7.47 -0.02
N GLY A 178 15.64 -7.77 -0.46
CA GLY A 178 14.92 -6.93 -1.40
C GLY A 178 14.22 -5.77 -0.71
N VAL A 179 14.34 -4.57 -1.28
CA VAL A 179 13.52 -3.40 -0.94
C VAL A 179 12.89 -2.86 -2.21
N ILE A 180 11.73 -2.24 -2.11
CA ILE A 180 10.97 -1.85 -3.30
C ILE A 180 11.29 -0.39 -3.65
N VAL A 181 11.77 -0.18 -4.86
CA VAL A 181 12.13 1.14 -5.42
C VAL A 181 11.40 1.44 -6.73
N ARG A 182 10.56 0.50 -7.19
CA ARG A 182 9.69 0.68 -8.35
C ARG A 182 8.36 -0.01 -8.14
N ARG A 183 7.27 0.72 -8.37
CA ARG A 183 5.90 0.21 -8.39
C ARG A 183 5.17 0.72 -9.62
N LYS A 184 4.28 -0.09 -10.19
CA LYS A 184 3.38 0.37 -11.25
C LYS A 184 2.32 1.30 -10.68
N ALA A 185 1.85 2.23 -11.51
CA ALA A 185 0.59 2.91 -11.26
C ALA A 185 -0.54 1.87 -11.21
N ALA A 186 -1.51 2.10 -10.34
CA ALA A 186 -2.68 1.25 -10.19
C ALA A 186 -3.96 2.06 -10.37
N GLY A 187 -4.97 1.49 -11.02
CA GLY A 187 -6.26 2.14 -11.22
C GLY A 187 -7.40 1.15 -11.27
N THR A 188 -8.59 1.59 -10.82
CA THR A 188 -9.83 0.85 -10.98
C THR A 188 -10.77 1.65 -11.88
N LEU A 189 -10.97 1.15 -13.11
CA LEU A 189 -11.97 1.71 -14.02
C LEU A 189 -13.31 1.04 -13.77
N ARG A 190 -14.35 1.83 -13.51
CA ARG A 190 -15.74 1.39 -13.50
C ARG A 190 -16.50 1.98 -14.67
N VAL A 191 -17.22 1.14 -15.38
CA VAL A 191 -18.14 1.55 -16.46
C VAL A 191 -19.56 1.23 -16.02
N ARG A 192 -20.41 2.24 -15.85
CA ARG A 192 -21.84 2.06 -15.56
C ARG A 192 -22.63 2.14 -16.85
N ALA A 193 -23.59 1.20 -17.02
CA ALA A 193 -24.50 1.17 -18.16
C ALA A 193 -25.92 1.55 -17.74
N THR A 194 -26.55 2.41 -18.55
CA THR A 194 -27.97 2.80 -18.39
C THR A 194 -28.69 2.58 -19.70
N GLY A 195 -29.60 1.62 -19.71
CA GLY A 195 -30.42 1.23 -20.83
C GLY A 195 -31.91 1.33 -20.50
N ARG A 196 -32.76 0.38 -21.02
CA ARG A 196 -34.20 0.35 -20.79
C ARG A 196 -34.70 -1.10 -20.64
N ALA A 197 -35.46 -1.34 -19.57
CA ALA A 197 -36.09 -2.64 -19.35
C ALA A 197 -37.25 -2.88 -20.37
N ALA A 198 -37.41 -4.14 -20.72
CA ALA A 198 -38.55 -4.62 -21.48
C ALA A 198 -38.77 -6.11 -21.19
N HIS A 199 -39.94 -6.64 -21.51
CA HIS A 199 -40.20 -8.07 -21.39
C HIS A 199 -39.45 -8.84 -22.49
N SER A 200 -38.54 -9.73 -22.10
CA SER A 200 -37.63 -10.41 -23.04
C SER A 200 -38.30 -11.30 -24.08
N GLY A 201 -39.54 -11.77 -23.82
CA GLY A 201 -40.27 -12.63 -24.72
C GLY A 201 -41.30 -11.89 -25.58
N SER A 202 -41.98 -10.87 -25.05
CA SER A 202 -43.10 -10.20 -25.75
C SER A 202 -42.72 -8.86 -26.38
N ALA A 203 -41.70 -8.18 -25.91
CA ALA A 203 -41.28 -6.86 -26.40
C ALA A 203 -39.75 -6.65 -26.31
N PRO A 204 -38.90 -7.60 -26.76
CA PRO A 204 -37.45 -7.50 -26.60
C PRO A 204 -36.85 -6.25 -27.28
N ASP A 205 -37.42 -5.85 -28.44
CA ASP A 205 -36.92 -4.73 -29.25
C ASP A 205 -37.22 -3.36 -28.62
N GLU A 206 -38.14 -3.29 -27.66
CA GLU A 206 -38.40 -2.08 -26.87
C GLU A 206 -37.32 -1.84 -25.81
N GLY A 207 -36.59 -2.89 -25.43
CA GLY A 207 -35.48 -2.84 -24.48
C GLY A 207 -34.23 -2.16 -25.03
N ARG A 208 -33.35 -1.77 -24.10
CA ARG A 208 -31.96 -1.37 -24.39
C ARG A 208 -31.08 -2.15 -23.42
N ASN A 209 -30.43 -3.18 -23.95
CA ASN A 209 -29.79 -4.23 -23.14
C ASN A 209 -28.44 -3.79 -22.58
N ALA A 210 -28.39 -3.41 -21.30
CA ALA A 210 -27.20 -2.99 -20.62
C ALA A 210 -26.13 -4.12 -20.52
N LEU A 211 -26.53 -5.39 -20.36
CA LEU A 211 -25.65 -6.53 -20.33
C LEU A 211 -24.83 -6.68 -21.62
N LEU A 212 -25.49 -6.60 -22.78
CA LEU A 212 -24.81 -6.72 -24.06
C LEU A 212 -23.87 -5.53 -24.34
N ALA A 213 -24.27 -4.32 -23.95
CA ALA A 213 -23.42 -3.14 -24.08
C ALA A 213 -22.15 -3.27 -23.22
N LEU A 214 -22.27 -3.75 -21.97
CA LEU A 214 -21.13 -3.98 -21.08
C LEU A 214 -20.24 -5.13 -21.57
N ALA A 215 -20.83 -6.22 -22.06
CA ALA A 215 -20.05 -7.34 -22.61
C ALA A 215 -19.21 -6.90 -23.82
N HIS A 216 -19.79 -6.07 -24.71
CA HIS A 216 -19.04 -5.48 -25.81
C HIS A 216 -17.93 -4.56 -25.31
N ALA A 217 -18.23 -3.65 -24.37
CA ALA A 217 -17.22 -2.78 -23.77
C ALA A 217 -16.08 -3.58 -23.10
N ALA A 218 -16.40 -4.69 -22.41
CA ALA A 218 -15.40 -5.57 -21.81
C ALA A 218 -14.40 -6.09 -22.84
N LEU A 219 -14.87 -6.57 -23.98
CA LEU A 219 -14.01 -7.09 -25.04
C LEU A 219 -13.16 -5.99 -25.71
N CYS A 220 -13.77 -4.84 -25.98
CA CYS A 220 -13.05 -3.70 -26.57
C CYS A 220 -11.93 -3.18 -25.65
N ILE A 221 -12.25 -2.97 -24.39
CA ILE A 221 -11.31 -2.40 -23.42
C ILE A 221 -10.20 -3.43 -23.05
N ALA A 222 -10.58 -4.71 -22.87
CA ALA A 222 -9.60 -5.78 -22.66
C ALA A 222 -8.60 -5.91 -23.82
N GLY A 223 -8.97 -5.53 -25.03
CA GLY A 223 -8.08 -5.48 -26.19
C GLY A 223 -6.92 -4.48 -26.09
N LEU A 224 -6.98 -3.55 -25.12
CA LEU A 224 -5.89 -2.60 -24.83
C LEU A 224 -4.82 -3.18 -23.90
N HIS A 225 -4.99 -4.41 -23.41
CA HIS A 225 -4.02 -5.09 -22.57
C HIS A 225 -2.72 -5.34 -23.33
N ASP A 226 -1.66 -4.60 -22.98
CA ASP A 226 -0.33 -4.67 -23.60
C ASP A 226 0.79 -4.61 -22.54
N PRO A 227 0.96 -5.69 -21.75
CA PRO A 227 1.97 -5.72 -20.68
C PRO A 227 3.43 -5.77 -21.21
N ALA A 228 3.64 -6.01 -22.51
CA ALA A 228 4.93 -5.98 -23.16
C ALA A 228 5.22 -4.65 -23.91
N GLY A 229 4.22 -3.79 -24.01
CA GLY A 229 4.33 -2.48 -24.66
C GLY A 229 5.08 -1.44 -23.81
N PRO A 230 5.25 -0.22 -24.34
CA PRO A 230 6.08 0.82 -23.71
C PRO A 230 5.57 1.26 -22.34
N GLU A 231 4.28 1.23 -22.09
CA GLU A 231 3.67 1.57 -20.80
C GLU A 231 3.45 0.34 -19.89
N GLN A 232 3.77 -0.87 -20.38
CA GLN A 232 3.50 -2.14 -19.72
C GLN A 232 2.07 -2.22 -19.17
N LEU A 233 1.10 -1.74 -19.98
CA LEU A 233 -0.29 -1.56 -19.60
C LEU A 233 -1.00 -2.90 -19.41
N SER A 234 -1.49 -3.16 -18.21
CA SER A 234 -2.37 -4.26 -17.90
C SER A 234 -3.80 -3.73 -17.69
N VAL A 235 -4.77 -4.27 -18.43
CA VAL A 235 -6.19 -3.91 -18.34
C VAL A 235 -6.98 -5.21 -18.25
N VAL A 236 -7.49 -5.52 -17.06
CA VAL A 236 -8.14 -6.81 -16.80
C VAL A 236 -9.56 -6.58 -16.29
N PRO A 237 -10.61 -7.05 -17.00
CA PRO A 237 -11.96 -7.02 -16.48
C PRO A 237 -12.08 -7.99 -15.30
N THR A 238 -12.56 -7.49 -14.16
CA THR A 238 -12.63 -8.25 -12.91
C THR A 238 -14.05 -8.50 -12.42
N VAL A 239 -14.98 -7.59 -12.74
CA VAL A 239 -16.39 -7.70 -12.33
C VAL A 239 -17.28 -7.28 -13.47
N LEU A 240 -18.32 -8.07 -13.75
CA LEU A 240 -19.45 -7.73 -14.62
C LEU A 240 -20.75 -8.11 -13.91
N ARG A 241 -21.62 -7.13 -13.68
CA ARG A 241 -22.95 -7.32 -13.07
C ARG A 241 -24.01 -6.64 -13.90
N SER A 242 -25.03 -7.37 -14.32
CA SER A 242 -26.19 -6.81 -15.02
C SER A 242 -27.34 -7.80 -15.04
N GLY A 243 -28.58 -7.33 -14.82
CA GLY A 243 -29.79 -8.12 -14.80
C GLY A 243 -30.03 -8.83 -13.46
N GLU A 244 -31.32 -8.88 -13.07
CA GLU A 244 -31.80 -9.53 -11.84
C GLU A 244 -32.93 -10.55 -12.13
N ALA A 245 -33.68 -10.35 -13.21
CA ALA A 245 -34.83 -11.17 -13.56
C ALA A 245 -34.61 -11.94 -14.86
N LEU A 246 -35.10 -13.20 -14.91
CA LEU A 246 -34.87 -14.13 -16.02
C LEU A 246 -35.55 -13.70 -17.33
N ASN A 247 -36.65 -12.95 -17.24
CA ASN A 247 -37.49 -12.57 -18.36
C ASN A 247 -37.59 -11.06 -18.64
N VAL A 248 -36.56 -10.32 -18.18
CA VAL A 248 -36.47 -8.87 -18.39
C VAL A 248 -35.15 -8.51 -19.08
N VAL A 249 -35.22 -7.68 -20.12
CA VAL A 249 -34.03 -7.06 -20.73
C VAL A 249 -33.35 -6.17 -19.68
N PRO A 250 -32.08 -6.38 -19.33
CA PRO A 250 -31.42 -5.60 -18.30
C PRO A 250 -31.31 -4.11 -18.66
N ALA A 251 -31.79 -3.24 -17.77
CA ALA A 251 -31.73 -1.78 -17.94
C ALA A 251 -30.48 -1.14 -17.36
N ALA A 252 -29.78 -1.83 -16.48
CA ALA A 252 -28.60 -1.30 -15.81
C ALA A 252 -27.55 -2.37 -15.57
N GLY A 253 -26.32 -1.93 -15.32
CA GLY A 253 -25.23 -2.80 -14.94
C GLY A 253 -23.93 -2.05 -14.73
N GLU A 254 -22.92 -2.78 -14.30
CA GLU A 254 -21.58 -2.26 -14.10
C GLU A 254 -20.51 -3.26 -14.59
N LEU A 255 -19.39 -2.73 -15.03
CA LEU A 255 -18.20 -3.45 -15.42
C LEU A 255 -16.99 -2.80 -14.75
N VAL A 256 -16.13 -3.59 -14.12
CA VAL A 256 -14.94 -3.10 -13.40
C VAL A 256 -13.69 -3.72 -13.98
N PHE A 257 -12.66 -2.90 -14.15
CA PHE A 257 -11.32 -3.33 -14.53
C PHE A 257 -10.29 -2.97 -13.46
N ASP A 258 -9.34 -3.87 -13.22
CA ASP A 258 -8.06 -3.54 -12.61
C ASP A 258 -7.09 -3.11 -13.72
N MET A 259 -6.42 -1.98 -13.51
CA MET A 259 -5.45 -1.44 -14.44
C MET A 259 -4.11 -1.21 -13.77
N ARG A 260 -3.01 -1.57 -14.48
CA ARG A 260 -1.63 -1.32 -14.05
C ARG A 260 -0.83 -0.79 -15.23
N ALA A 261 0.03 0.22 -14.97
CA ALA A 261 0.92 0.76 -16.00
C ALA A 261 2.19 1.35 -15.36
N ASP A 262 3.18 1.67 -16.19
CA ASP A 262 4.39 2.34 -15.71
C ASP A 262 4.16 3.81 -15.39
N ARG A 263 3.07 4.41 -15.92
CA ARG A 263 2.65 5.79 -15.63
C ARG A 263 1.13 5.88 -15.52
N LEU A 264 0.66 6.78 -14.67
CA LEU A 264 -0.78 6.97 -14.44
C LEU A 264 -1.52 7.46 -15.69
N GLU A 265 -0.87 8.31 -16.50
CA GLU A 265 -1.43 8.91 -17.72
C GLU A 265 -1.75 7.86 -18.80
N ALA A 266 -1.16 6.65 -18.71
CA ALA A 266 -1.52 5.55 -19.61
C ALA A 266 -3.01 5.15 -19.50
N PHE A 267 -3.63 5.41 -18.34
CA PHE A 267 -5.05 5.12 -18.13
C PHE A 267 -5.99 6.06 -18.91
N ASP A 268 -5.52 7.25 -19.30
CA ASP A 268 -6.32 8.19 -20.09
C ASP A 268 -6.72 7.58 -21.44
N SER A 269 -5.83 6.81 -22.05
CA SER A 269 -6.10 6.09 -23.29
C SER A 269 -7.20 5.03 -23.12
N VAL A 270 -7.23 4.37 -21.97
CA VAL A 270 -8.24 3.36 -21.64
C VAL A 270 -9.59 4.01 -21.38
N LEU A 271 -9.62 5.13 -20.62
CA LEU A 271 -10.86 5.88 -20.40
C LEU A 271 -11.43 6.41 -21.71
N ALA A 272 -10.59 6.96 -22.58
CA ALA A 272 -10.99 7.48 -23.90
C ALA A 272 -11.51 6.40 -24.85
N ALA A 273 -11.09 5.16 -24.69
CA ALA A 273 -11.55 4.03 -25.50
C ALA A 273 -12.94 3.49 -25.08
N VAL A 274 -13.45 3.90 -23.92
CA VAL A 274 -14.80 3.51 -23.49
C VAL A 274 -15.82 4.24 -24.37
N PRO A 275 -16.68 3.52 -25.12
CA PRO A 275 -17.72 4.17 -25.91
C PRO A 275 -18.73 4.89 -24.98
N THR A 276 -19.19 6.07 -25.37
CA THR A 276 -20.19 6.81 -24.59
C THR A 276 -21.57 6.19 -24.67
N SER A 277 -21.84 5.39 -25.71
CA SER A 277 -23.09 4.65 -25.87
C SER A 277 -22.91 3.44 -26.80
N ARG A 278 -23.78 2.44 -26.63
CA ARG A 278 -23.90 1.28 -27.49
C ARG A 278 -25.36 0.81 -27.60
N ASP A 279 -25.88 0.71 -28.80
CA ASP A 279 -27.24 0.22 -29.07
C ASP A 279 -28.32 0.92 -28.21
N GLY A 280 -28.17 2.25 -28.02
CA GLY A 280 -29.09 3.05 -27.19
C GLY A 280 -28.92 2.92 -25.69
N VAL A 281 -27.85 2.22 -25.22
CA VAL A 281 -27.40 2.17 -23.83
C VAL A 281 -26.31 3.23 -23.62
N ALA A 282 -26.49 4.10 -22.65
CA ALA A 282 -25.43 5.03 -22.23
C ALA A 282 -24.39 4.31 -21.38
N LEU A 283 -23.11 4.60 -21.64
CA LEU A 283 -21.96 4.07 -20.88
C LEU A 283 -21.21 5.24 -20.25
N ALA A 284 -21.03 5.17 -18.93
CA ALA A 284 -20.34 6.21 -18.15
C ALA A 284 -19.11 5.63 -17.44
N PRO A 285 -17.90 5.91 -17.95
CA PRO A 285 -16.66 5.51 -17.28
C PRO A 285 -16.34 6.42 -16.10
N SER A 286 -15.73 5.86 -15.04
CA SER A 286 -15.12 6.58 -13.94
C SER A 286 -13.85 5.86 -13.47
N LEU A 287 -12.77 6.60 -13.24
CA LEU A 287 -11.59 6.10 -12.55
C LEU A 287 -11.82 6.31 -11.04
N GLU A 288 -11.97 5.21 -10.30
CA GLU A 288 -12.37 5.27 -8.89
C GLU A 288 -11.19 5.19 -7.93
N ARG A 289 -10.26 4.27 -8.17
CA ARG A 289 -9.02 4.14 -7.38
C ARG A 289 -7.85 4.54 -8.26
N SER A 290 -6.89 5.25 -7.69
CA SER A 290 -5.73 5.72 -8.43
C SER A 290 -4.52 5.86 -7.50
N TRP A 291 -3.47 5.10 -7.77
CA TRP A 291 -2.15 5.24 -7.20
C TRP A 291 -1.15 5.61 -8.29
N PRO A 292 -0.32 6.64 -8.09
CA PRO A 292 0.76 6.94 -9.03
C PRO A 292 1.79 5.81 -9.08
N ALA A 293 2.59 5.78 -10.14
CA ALA A 293 3.76 4.93 -10.20
C ALA A 293 4.86 5.46 -9.28
N MET A 294 5.75 4.57 -8.85
CA MET A 294 6.97 4.90 -8.13
C MET A 294 8.18 4.40 -8.94
N ASP A 295 9.16 5.27 -9.18
CA ASP A 295 10.47 4.86 -9.69
C ASP A 295 11.56 5.73 -9.08
N THR A 296 12.19 5.24 -8.02
CA THR A 296 13.24 5.90 -7.26
C THR A 296 14.60 5.25 -7.44
N ARG A 297 14.74 4.35 -8.44
CA ARG A 297 15.97 3.58 -8.68
C ARG A 297 17.21 4.47 -8.82
N ALA A 298 17.10 5.55 -9.58
CA ALA A 298 18.23 6.45 -9.82
C ALA A 298 18.69 7.16 -8.52
N ALA A 299 17.75 7.63 -7.70
CA ALA A 299 18.04 8.32 -6.46
C ALA A 299 18.51 7.39 -5.33
N THR A 300 18.16 6.10 -5.39
CA THR A 300 18.38 5.15 -4.27
C THR A 300 19.51 4.16 -4.51
N SER A 301 20.01 3.96 -5.74
CA SER A 301 21.01 2.94 -6.05
C SER A 301 22.29 3.05 -5.20
N GLY A 302 22.91 4.22 -5.19
CA GLY A 302 24.14 4.44 -4.40
C GLY A 302 23.91 4.35 -2.88
N LEU A 303 22.72 4.75 -2.41
CA LEU A 303 22.31 4.59 -1.01
C LEU A 303 22.22 3.11 -0.64
N LEU A 304 21.59 2.28 -1.48
CA LEU A 304 21.45 0.85 -1.22
C LEU A 304 22.79 0.09 -1.26
N GLU A 305 23.73 0.51 -2.11
CA GLU A 305 25.10 0.00 -2.11
C GLU A 305 25.80 0.26 -0.77
N ARG A 306 25.71 1.48 -0.25
CA ARG A 306 26.30 1.83 1.05
C ARG A 306 25.59 1.15 2.22
N ALA A 307 24.26 1.06 2.19
CA ALA A 307 23.47 0.29 3.16
C ALA A 307 23.86 -1.19 3.16
N SER A 308 24.12 -1.79 1.98
CA SER A 308 24.64 -3.16 1.85
C SER A 308 25.96 -3.35 2.58
N ALA A 309 26.88 -2.39 2.44
CA ALA A 309 28.17 -2.43 3.14
C ALA A 309 27.99 -2.38 4.66
N ARG A 310 27.08 -1.55 5.17
CA ARG A 310 26.77 -1.47 6.61
C ARG A 310 26.16 -2.75 7.17
N VAL A 311 25.22 -3.35 6.46
CA VAL A 311 24.57 -4.60 6.89
C VAL A 311 25.47 -5.81 6.70
N GLY A 312 26.45 -5.74 5.78
CA GLY A 312 27.37 -6.84 5.45
C GLY A 312 26.73 -7.91 4.55
N ARG A 313 25.62 -7.59 3.88
CA ARG A 313 24.96 -8.41 2.86
C ARG A 313 24.24 -7.53 1.84
N PRO A 314 23.94 -8.03 0.61
CA PRO A 314 23.29 -7.23 -0.41
C PRO A 314 21.92 -6.72 0.04
N VAL A 315 21.65 -5.42 -0.16
CA VAL A 315 20.33 -4.77 -0.11
C VAL A 315 20.04 -4.30 -1.53
N VAL A 316 19.02 -4.88 -2.14
CA VAL A 316 18.77 -4.75 -3.59
C VAL A 316 17.44 -4.07 -3.84
N GLY A 317 17.45 -3.00 -4.64
CA GLY A 317 16.25 -2.33 -5.11
C GLY A 317 15.50 -3.18 -6.14
N MET A 318 14.22 -3.45 -5.90
CA MET A 318 13.40 -4.34 -6.70
C MET A 318 12.11 -3.65 -7.19
N PRO A 319 11.53 -4.12 -8.31
CA PRO A 319 10.19 -3.73 -8.71
C PRO A 319 9.13 -4.59 -8.02
N ARG A 320 7.93 -4.04 -7.76
CA ARG A 320 6.73 -4.76 -7.33
C ARG A 320 5.50 -4.26 -8.08
N GLY A 321 4.56 -5.16 -8.44
CA GLY A 321 3.38 -4.83 -9.23
C GLY A 321 2.21 -4.24 -8.42
N GLY A 322 2.16 -4.49 -7.11
CA GLY A 322 1.12 -3.96 -6.23
C GLY A 322 1.32 -2.47 -5.93
N ALA A 323 0.23 -1.76 -5.67
CA ALA A 323 0.26 -0.37 -5.20
C ALA A 323 0.69 -0.31 -3.73
N SER A 324 1.06 0.87 -3.26
CA SER A 324 1.35 1.21 -1.88
C SER A 324 1.32 2.73 -1.72
N ASP A 325 1.05 3.20 -0.53
CA ASP A 325 1.03 4.64 -0.23
C ASP A 325 2.37 5.34 -0.45
N ALA A 326 3.49 4.60 -0.44
CA ALA A 326 4.80 5.11 -0.83
C ALA A 326 4.80 5.76 -2.23
N SER A 327 4.00 5.21 -3.15
CA SER A 327 3.87 5.73 -4.51
C SER A 327 3.39 7.18 -4.58
N HIS A 328 2.60 7.64 -3.60
CA HIS A 328 2.11 9.01 -3.54
C HIS A 328 3.21 10.01 -3.19
N TYR A 329 4.26 9.58 -2.50
CA TYR A 329 5.37 10.44 -2.07
C TYR A 329 6.56 10.46 -3.04
N ALA A 330 6.75 9.38 -3.79
CA ALA A 330 7.88 9.25 -4.72
C ALA A 330 8.05 10.40 -5.74
N PRO A 331 6.99 11.07 -6.24
CA PRO A 331 7.14 12.24 -7.09
C PRO A 331 7.76 13.47 -6.41
N PHE A 332 7.68 13.57 -5.09
CA PHE A 332 8.12 14.73 -4.29
C PHE A 332 9.33 14.42 -3.40
N ILE A 333 9.46 13.16 -2.98
CA ILE A 333 10.52 12.69 -2.09
C ILE A 333 11.39 11.69 -2.87
N PRO A 334 12.53 12.12 -3.42
CA PRO A 334 13.37 11.27 -4.27
C PRO A 334 13.89 10.00 -3.58
N ILE A 335 14.19 10.07 -2.26
CA ILE A 335 14.54 8.90 -1.46
C ILE A 335 13.26 8.31 -0.88
N THR A 336 12.47 7.66 -1.72
CA THR A 336 11.32 6.85 -1.30
C THR A 336 11.67 5.38 -1.50
N ILE A 337 11.66 4.61 -0.39
CA ILE A 337 11.96 3.17 -0.38
C ILE A 337 10.84 2.48 0.37
N ASP A 338 10.33 1.40 -0.22
CA ASP A 338 9.24 0.63 0.32
C ASP A 338 9.65 -0.84 0.52
N GLY A 339 8.74 -1.66 1.07
CA GLY A 339 9.01 -3.06 1.34
C GLY A 339 10.05 -3.28 2.46
N LEU A 340 10.09 -2.37 3.45
CA LEU A 340 11.01 -2.46 4.60
C LEU A 340 10.48 -3.34 5.73
N GLY A 341 9.23 -3.79 5.66
CA GLY A 341 8.63 -4.69 6.63
C GLY A 341 9.22 -6.09 6.64
N PRO A 342 8.74 -6.96 7.54
CA PRO A 342 9.22 -8.33 7.65
C PRO A 342 8.84 -9.15 6.41
N ARG A 343 9.57 -10.25 6.19
CA ARG A 343 9.26 -11.21 5.13
C ARG A 343 8.19 -12.17 5.61
N GLY A 344 7.24 -12.44 4.73
CA GLY A 344 6.13 -13.32 5.02
C GLY A 344 5.43 -13.80 3.76
N GLY A 345 4.17 -14.06 3.88
CA GLY A 345 3.32 -14.46 2.77
C GLY A 345 1.88 -14.66 3.19
N GLY A 346 1.04 -14.98 2.20
CA GLY A 346 -0.38 -15.21 2.42
C GLY A 346 -1.18 -13.95 2.76
N ALA A 347 -0.68 -12.75 2.45
CA ALA A 347 -1.43 -11.50 2.60
C ALA A 347 -2.85 -11.64 2.04
N HIS A 348 -3.83 -11.01 2.69
CA HIS A 348 -5.25 -11.08 2.33
C HIS A 348 -5.91 -12.46 2.49
N THR A 349 -5.24 -13.40 3.18
CA THR A 349 -5.81 -14.73 3.48
C THR A 349 -5.72 -15.07 4.97
N PRO A 350 -6.54 -16.02 5.47
CA PRO A 350 -6.42 -16.50 6.85
C PRO A 350 -5.09 -17.21 7.19
N GLN A 351 -4.26 -17.49 6.18
CA GLN A 351 -2.95 -18.14 6.31
C GLN A 351 -1.80 -17.12 6.26
N GLU A 352 -2.10 -15.86 6.41
CA GLU A 352 -1.10 -14.80 6.45
C GLU A 352 -0.10 -15.01 7.60
N PHE A 353 1.19 -14.84 7.28
CA PHE A 353 2.27 -15.03 8.25
C PHE A 353 3.50 -14.19 7.94
N VAL A 354 4.34 -14.00 8.94
CA VAL A 354 5.73 -13.54 8.79
C VAL A 354 6.72 -14.54 9.36
N TRP A 355 7.92 -14.56 8.84
CA TRP A 355 9.05 -15.27 9.42
C TRP A 355 9.59 -14.49 10.62
N ALA A 356 9.55 -15.07 11.83
CA ALA A 356 10.01 -14.42 13.05
C ALA A 356 11.48 -13.93 12.96
N PRO A 357 12.45 -14.70 12.41
CA PRO A 357 13.81 -14.22 12.22
C PRO A 357 13.90 -12.99 11.32
N SER A 358 12.94 -12.81 10.39
CA SER A 358 12.95 -11.67 9.49
C SER A 358 12.66 -10.34 10.20
N LEU A 359 12.04 -10.34 11.37
CA LEU A 359 11.85 -9.12 12.16
C LEU A 359 13.19 -8.45 12.45
N ARG A 360 14.19 -9.22 12.93
CA ARG A 360 15.54 -8.71 13.19
C ARG A 360 16.27 -8.35 11.89
N GLU A 361 16.26 -9.26 10.91
CA GLU A 361 16.97 -9.06 9.65
C GLU A 361 16.47 -7.82 8.89
N ARG A 362 15.15 -7.53 8.95
CA ARG A 362 14.57 -6.36 8.31
C ARG A 362 14.75 -5.08 9.13
N ALA A 363 14.82 -5.18 10.46
CA ALA A 363 15.24 -4.05 11.30
C ALA A 363 16.66 -3.59 10.97
N GLU A 364 17.60 -4.51 10.72
CA GLU A 364 18.96 -4.18 10.25
C GLU A 364 18.94 -3.41 8.93
N VAL A 365 18.12 -3.87 7.95
CA VAL A 365 17.98 -3.21 6.66
C VAL A 365 17.37 -1.80 6.82
N ALA A 366 16.29 -1.69 7.59
CA ALA A 366 15.61 -0.41 7.81
C ALA A 366 16.53 0.62 8.49
N LEU A 367 17.28 0.19 9.51
CA LEU A 367 18.30 1.03 10.17
C LEU A 367 19.40 1.45 9.20
N ALA A 368 19.96 0.52 8.41
CA ALA A 368 21.03 0.84 7.47
C ALA A 368 20.56 1.85 6.42
N VAL A 369 19.38 1.63 5.86
CA VAL A 369 18.78 2.53 4.87
C VAL A 369 18.49 3.91 5.48
N ALA A 370 17.89 3.96 6.68
CA ALA A 370 17.56 5.22 7.35
C ALA A 370 18.84 6.02 7.69
N LEU A 371 19.85 5.38 8.28
CA LEU A 371 21.10 6.05 8.64
C LEU A 371 21.86 6.55 7.40
N GLU A 372 21.94 5.72 6.32
CA GLU A 372 22.56 6.16 5.07
C GLU A 372 21.82 7.33 4.44
N ALA A 373 20.48 7.30 4.44
CA ALA A 373 19.70 8.38 3.88
C ALA A 373 19.85 9.68 4.68
N LEU A 374 19.92 9.60 6.01
CA LEU A 374 20.11 10.76 6.87
C LEU A 374 21.53 11.35 6.75
N GLU A 375 22.57 10.50 6.70
CA GLU A 375 23.97 10.93 6.65
C GLU A 375 24.41 11.37 5.24
N ASN A 376 24.04 10.60 4.21
CA ASN A 376 24.56 10.71 2.85
C ASN A 376 23.46 10.76 1.78
N GLY A 377 22.24 11.18 2.12
CA GLY A 377 21.10 11.23 1.21
C GLY A 377 21.41 11.96 -0.10
N ALA A 378 20.56 11.73 -1.13
CA ALA A 378 20.81 12.17 -2.50
C ALA A 378 21.38 13.60 -2.57
N PRO A 379 22.34 13.83 -3.46
CA PRO A 379 22.94 15.14 -3.65
C PRO A 379 21.92 16.16 -4.14
#